data_b77b0d70702c02ce8ded0a94d1ee6410
#
_entry.id   b77b0d70702c02ce8ded0a94d1ee6410
#
_cell.length_a   1.000
_cell.length_b   1.000
_cell.length_c   1.000
_cell.angle_alpha   90.00
_cell.angle_beta   90.00
_cell.angle_gamma   90.00
#
_symmetry.space_group_name_H-M   'P 1'
#
loop_
_entity.id
_entity.type
_entity.pdbx_description
1 polymer ?
#
loop_
_entity_poly.entity_id
_entity_poly.type
_entity_poly.pdbx_seq_one_letter_code
_entity_poly.pdbx_strand_id
1 'polypeptide(L)'
;MLRTLIAAAALLAVAGSPALAQNKMRVGVEGNYPPFSQITPDGKLTGFDIDIANAVCAEMKVECTLVQQEFDGIIPALNAKRFDMIVASMTITEERKKAVDFSDPYYDVPSRWVAKAGAFKGEATPEALKGKKIIVLRNSPRARYVAERYKDSEVLLVNKETDVYLELAAGRGDIGFGSSVVSSESFLKRDAGKGFETVGNTIRLEGGTGGVGIAVRKSDTELKEKINAALKAIKANGTYKTLQNKYFDFNISGES
;
A
#
# COMPACT_ATOMS: atom_id res chain seq x y z
N MET A 1 -40.16 45.96 -63.40
CA MET A 1 -40.66 45.15 -62.26
C MET A 1 -39.54 44.27 -61.82
N LEU A 2 -38.83 44.72 -60.81
CA LEU A 2 -37.58 44.04 -60.30
C LEU A 2 -37.95 43.34 -58.98
N ARG A 3 -37.90 42.01 -58.95
CA ARG A 3 -38.16 41.20 -57.73
C ARG A 3 -36.83 40.89 -57.08
N THR A 4 -36.56 41.52 -55.96
CA THR A 4 -35.42 41.29 -55.08
C THR A 4 -35.70 40.06 -54.20
N LEU A 5 -34.90 38.98 -54.35
CA LEU A 5 -34.88 37.81 -53.49
C LEU A 5 -33.88 38.08 -52.34
N ILE A 6 -34.34 38.18 -51.12
CA ILE A 6 -33.50 38.21 -49.91
C ILE A 6 -33.29 36.77 -49.43
N ALA A 7 -32.07 36.27 -49.54
CA ALA A 7 -31.69 35.00 -48.97
C ALA A 7 -31.23 35.20 -47.50
N ALA A 8 -32.01 34.71 -46.57
CA ALA A 8 -31.64 34.67 -45.17
C ALA A 8 -30.72 33.48 -44.87
N ALA A 9 -29.43 33.74 -44.62
CA ALA A 9 -28.48 32.74 -44.18
C ALA A 9 -28.65 32.53 -42.67
N ALA A 10 -29.22 31.39 -42.26
CA ALA A 10 -29.26 30.96 -40.85
C ALA A 10 -27.91 30.38 -40.44
N LEU A 11 -27.12 31.13 -39.65
CA LEU A 11 -25.94 30.60 -38.98
C LEU A 11 -26.39 29.66 -37.85
N LEU A 12 -26.22 28.35 -38.03
CA LEU A 12 -26.28 27.37 -36.95
C LEU A 12 -25.01 27.50 -36.12
N ALA A 13 -25.10 28.17 -34.97
CA ALA A 13 -24.07 28.13 -33.93
C ALA A 13 -24.10 26.74 -33.29
N VAL A 14 -23.18 25.87 -33.72
CA VAL A 14 -22.90 24.61 -33.03
C VAL A 14 -22.19 24.96 -31.74
N ALA A 15 -22.96 25.04 -30.65
CA ALA A 15 -22.41 25.11 -29.29
C ALA A 15 -21.70 23.78 -29.00
N GLY A 16 -20.41 23.72 -29.30
CA GLY A 16 -19.53 22.64 -28.87
C GLY A 16 -19.47 22.67 -27.36
N SER A 17 -20.18 21.74 -26.68
CA SER A 17 -19.95 21.48 -25.27
C SER A 17 -18.48 21.17 -25.08
N PRO A 18 -17.75 21.82 -24.17
CA PRO A 18 -16.40 21.43 -23.84
C PRO A 18 -16.47 20.00 -23.35
N ALA A 19 -15.93 19.05 -24.12
CA ALA A 19 -15.65 17.72 -23.64
C ALA A 19 -14.70 17.95 -22.46
N LEU A 20 -15.19 17.79 -21.22
CA LEU A 20 -14.35 17.73 -20.04
C LEU A 20 -13.38 16.59 -20.30
N ALA A 21 -12.15 16.93 -20.67
CA ALA A 21 -11.08 15.97 -20.76
C ALA A 21 -11.02 15.31 -19.39
N GLN A 22 -11.54 14.09 -19.29
CA GLN A 22 -11.53 13.34 -18.06
C GLN A 22 -10.07 13.12 -17.70
N ASN A 23 -9.58 13.80 -16.67
CA ASN A 23 -8.20 13.70 -16.24
C ASN A 23 -7.94 12.24 -15.88
N LYS A 24 -7.12 11.57 -16.71
CA LYS A 24 -6.72 10.18 -16.47
C LYS A 24 -5.49 10.15 -15.58
N MET A 25 -5.49 9.24 -14.61
CA MET A 25 -4.39 9.04 -13.68
C MET A 25 -4.04 7.56 -13.57
N ARG A 26 -2.77 7.26 -13.44
CA ARG A 26 -2.28 5.89 -13.25
C ARG A 26 -1.85 5.73 -11.80
N VAL A 27 -2.26 4.63 -11.19
CA VAL A 27 -1.98 4.31 -9.79
C VAL A 27 -1.12 3.06 -9.73
N GLY A 28 0.10 3.18 -9.22
CA GLY A 28 0.97 2.04 -8.96
C GLY A 28 0.49 1.26 -7.73
N VAL A 29 0.27 -0.04 -7.90
CA VAL A 29 -0.18 -0.96 -6.85
C VAL A 29 0.64 -2.24 -6.89
N GLU A 30 0.73 -2.96 -5.75
CA GLU A 30 1.58 -4.16 -5.68
C GLU A 30 0.86 -5.44 -6.15
N GLY A 31 -0.23 -5.83 -5.51
CA GLY A 31 -0.97 -7.05 -5.81
C GLY A 31 -0.52 -8.33 -5.08
N ASN A 32 0.44 -8.24 -4.14
CA ASN A 32 0.96 -9.38 -3.36
C ASN A 32 1.02 -9.09 -1.84
N TYR A 33 0.08 -8.30 -1.34
CA TYR A 33 0.04 -7.86 0.06
C TYR A 33 -1.39 -7.97 0.64
N PRO A 34 -1.99 -9.18 0.69
CA PRO A 34 -3.35 -9.36 1.23
C PRO A 34 -3.43 -9.02 2.72
N PRO A 35 -4.55 -8.45 3.21
CA PRO A 35 -5.77 -8.12 2.48
C PRO A 35 -5.76 -6.73 1.83
N PHE A 36 -4.62 -6.03 1.82
CA PHE A 36 -4.51 -4.65 1.30
C PHE A 36 -4.49 -4.61 -0.23
N SER A 37 -3.72 -5.49 -0.87
CA SER A 37 -3.62 -5.59 -2.32
C SER A 37 -3.33 -7.04 -2.73
N GLN A 38 -4.19 -7.63 -3.57
CA GLN A 38 -4.02 -8.99 -4.07
C GLN A 38 -4.61 -9.14 -5.47
N ILE A 39 -4.11 -10.15 -6.20
CA ILE A 39 -4.66 -10.55 -7.48
C ILE A 39 -5.56 -11.75 -7.24
N THR A 40 -6.81 -11.66 -7.69
CA THR A 40 -7.77 -12.77 -7.64
C THR A 40 -7.45 -13.82 -8.70
N PRO A 41 -7.98 -15.05 -8.61
CA PRO A 41 -7.75 -16.10 -9.60
C PRO A 41 -8.16 -15.71 -11.04
N ASP A 42 -9.12 -14.79 -11.20
CA ASP A 42 -9.54 -14.23 -12.49
C ASP A 42 -8.68 -13.00 -12.92
N GLY A 43 -7.57 -12.75 -12.24
CA GLY A 43 -6.58 -11.74 -12.61
C GLY A 43 -6.91 -10.31 -12.20
N LYS A 44 -7.96 -10.09 -11.38
CA LYS A 44 -8.35 -8.74 -10.95
C LYS A 44 -7.61 -8.31 -9.69
N LEU A 45 -7.22 -7.05 -9.63
CA LEU A 45 -6.71 -6.41 -8.43
C LEU A 45 -7.86 -6.12 -7.46
N THR A 46 -7.69 -6.51 -6.19
CA THR A 46 -8.63 -6.27 -5.10
C THR A 46 -7.88 -6.05 -3.78
N GLY A 47 -8.55 -5.51 -2.78
CA GLY A 47 -8.01 -5.27 -1.45
C GLY A 47 -8.26 -3.86 -0.95
N PHE A 48 -7.91 -3.61 0.30
CA PHE A 48 -8.18 -2.33 0.96
C PHE A 48 -7.49 -1.15 0.25
N ASP A 49 -6.21 -1.28 -0.12
CA ASP A 49 -5.48 -0.24 -0.85
C ASP A 49 -6.07 0.02 -2.24
N ILE A 50 -6.58 -1.03 -2.89
CA ILE A 50 -7.24 -0.92 -4.20
C ILE A 50 -8.54 -0.12 -4.07
N ASP A 51 -9.34 -0.43 -3.05
CA ASP A 51 -10.60 0.29 -2.80
C ASP A 51 -10.34 1.74 -2.36
N ILE A 52 -9.31 2.00 -1.54
CA ILE A 52 -8.87 3.36 -1.18
C ILE A 52 -8.41 4.14 -2.42
N ALA A 53 -7.61 3.53 -3.29
CA ALA A 53 -7.18 4.17 -4.54
C ALA A 53 -8.38 4.60 -5.38
N ASN A 54 -9.34 3.70 -5.56
CA ASN A 54 -10.57 4.00 -6.32
C ASN A 54 -11.41 5.09 -5.66
N ALA A 55 -11.56 5.07 -4.32
CA ALA A 55 -12.31 6.08 -3.57
C ALA A 55 -11.64 7.47 -3.67
N VAL A 56 -10.32 7.54 -3.54
CA VAL A 56 -9.54 8.78 -3.71
C VAL A 56 -9.69 9.32 -5.13
N CYS A 57 -9.60 8.46 -6.15
CA CYS A 57 -9.80 8.86 -7.54
C CYS A 57 -11.22 9.40 -7.81
N ALA A 58 -12.23 8.73 -7.26
CA ALA A 58 -13.62 9.16 -7.39
C ALA A 58 -13.83 10.53 -6.73
N GLU A 59 -13.28 10.76 -5.53
CA GLU A 59 -13.38 12.04 -4.83
C GLU A 59 -12.65 13.16 -5.59
N MET A 60 -11.50 12.86 -6.19
CA MET A 60 -10.77 13.80 -7.05
C MET A 60 -11.44 14.01 -8.42
N LYS A 61 -12.49 13.24 -8.75
CA LYS A 61 -13.18 13.26 -10.06
C LYS A 61 -12.25 12.98 -11.24
N VAL A 62 -11.35 11.99 -11.08
CA VAL A 62 -10.43 11.53 -12.12
C VAL A 62 -10.68 10.06 -12.44
N GLU A 63 -10.43 9.64 -13.69
CA GLU A 63 -10.44 8.25 -14.09
C GLU A 63 -9.09 7.62 -13.79
N CYS A 64 -9.06 6.61 -12.90
CA CYS A 64 -7.82 5.94 -12.53
C CYS A 64 -7.66 4.58 -13.21
N THR A 65 -6.43 4.31 -13.66
CA THR A 65 -6.00 2.99 -14.13
C THR A 65 -4.98 2.44 -13.15
N LEU A 66 -5.25 1.24 -12.62
CA LEU A 66 -4.31 0.54 -11.73
C LEU A 66 -3.18 -0.09 -12.56
N VAL A 67 -1.95 0.14 -12.15
CA VAL A 67 -0.74 -0.40 -12.78
C VAL A 67 -0.02 -1.26 -11.77
N GLN A 68 -0.01 -2.57 -12.00
CA GLN A 68 0.71 -3.49 -11.11
C GLN A 68 2.22 -3.30 -11.26
N GLN A 69 2.91 -3.25 -10.12
CA GLN A 69 4.36 -3.15 -10.01
C GLN A 69 4.84 -3.86 -8.75
N GLU A 70 5.88 -4.68 -8.86
CA GLU A 70 6.55 -5.27 -7.70
C GLU A 70 7.07 -4.16 -6.76
N PHE A 71 6.90 -4.38 -5.45
CA PHE A 71 7.19 -3.37 -4.41
C PHE A 71 8.63 -2.84 -4.47
N ASP A 72 9.60 -3.71 -4.74
CA ASP A 72 11.03 -3.37 -4.81
C ASP A 72 11.34 -2.27 -5.85
N GLY A 73 10.66 -2.28 -6.99
CA GLY A 73 10.84 -1.32 -8.08
C GLY A 73 9.82 -0.19 -8.12
N ILE A 74 8.91 -0.07 -7.16
CA ILE A 74 7.74 0.81 -7.31
C ILE A 74 8.09 2.31 -7.22
N ILE A 75 9.02 2.72 -6.34
CA ILE A 75 9.49 4.12 -6.25
C ILE A 75 10.28 4.54 -7.52
N PRO A 76 11.26 3.76 -8.00
CA PRO A 76 11.90 4.02 -9.29
C PRO A 76 10.90 4.15 -10.44
N ALA A 77 9.87 3.30 -10.51
CA ALA A 77 8.85 3.35 -11.55
C ALA A 77 7.97 4.61 -11.48
N LEU A 78 7.64 5.10 -10.26
CA LEU A 78 6.97 6.39 -10.07
C LEU A 78 7.83 7.55 -10.62
N ASN A 79 9.11 7.57 -10.25
CA ASN A 79 10.04 8.62 -10.69
C ASN A 79 10.28 8.55 -12.22
N ALA A 80 10.23 7.37 -12.82
CA ALA A 80 10.22 7.15 -14.28
C ALA A 80 8.85 7.46 -14.95
N LYS A 81 7.88 8.01 -14.21
CA LYS A 81 6.54 8.41 -14.69
C LYS A 81 5.72 7.24 -15.28
N ARG A 82 5.94 6.01 -14.82
CA ARG A 82 5.09 4.87 -15.24
C ARG A 82 3.68 4.98 -14.67
N PHE A 83 3.53 5.62 -13.51
CA PHE A 83 2.26 6.00 -12.87
C PHE A 83 2.44 7.33 -12.14
N ASP A 84 1.37 7.84 -11.57
CA ASP A 84 1.31 9.21 -11.07
C ASP A 84 1.27 9.26 -9.54
N MET A 85 0.79 8.20 -8.90
CA MET A 85 0.85 7.98 -7.44
C MET A 85 1.01 6.49 -7.14
N ILE A 86 1.44 6.16 -5.91
CA ILE A 86 1.55 4.80 -5.39
C ILE A 86 0.57 4.61 -4.25
N VAL A 87 -0.26 3.56 -4.34
CA VAL A 87 -1.11 3.07 -3.24
C VAL A 87 -0.78 1.59 -3.04
N ALA A 88 0.17 1.31 -2.16
CA ALA A 88 0.77 -0.02 -1.99
C ALA A 88 1.30 -0.23 -0.57
N SER A 89 0.50 0.06 0.45
CA SER A 89 0.87 -0.14 1.87
C SER A 89 2.23 0.46 2.24
N MET A 90 2.61 1.58 1.59
CA MET A 90 3.94 2.14 1.71
C MET A 90 4.09 2.94 3.01
N THR A 91 4.83 2.39 3.97
CA THR A 91 5.19 3.09 5.21
C THR A 91 5.95 4.37 4.91
N ILE A 92 5.51 5.48 5.52
CA ILE A 92 6.19 6.77 5.46
C ILE A 92 7.48 6.68 6.27
N THR A 93 8.64 6.92 5.63
CA THR A 93 9.95 6.93 6.30
C THR A 93 10.79 8.10 5.79
N GLU A 94 11.71 8.60 6.62
CA GLU A 94 12.62 9.68 6.23
C GLU A 94 13.50 9.28 5.04
N GLU A 95 13.86 8.01 4.93
CA GLU A 95 14.62 7.50 3.78
C GLU A 95 13.81 7.62 2.48
N ARG A 96 12.55 7.19 2.49
CA ARG A 96 11.68 7.29 1.32
C ARG A 96 11.33 8.73 0.96
N LYS A 97 11.19 9.60 1.96
CA LYS A 97 10.98 11.05 1.75
C LYS A 97 12.12 11.74 1.01
N LYS A 98 13.32 11.17 0.96
CA LYS A 98 14.39 11.69 0.11
C LYS A 98 14.08 11.56 -1.39
N ALA A 99 13.33 10.51 -1.78
CA ALA A 99 13.05 10.15 -3.17
C ALA A 99 11.63 10.52 -3.64
N VAL A 100 10.65 10.56 -2.72
CA VAL A 100 9.22 10.81 -3.00
C VAL A 100 8.62 11.66 -1.88
N ASP A 101 7.44 12.25 -2.13
CA ASP A 101 6.60 12.86 -1.10
C ASP A 101 5.43 11.92 -0.78
N PHE A 102 4.79 12.14 0.37
CA PHE A 102 3.67 11.36 0.86
C PHE A 102 2.47 12.23 1.17
N SER A 103 1.28 11.66 1.00
CA SER A 103 0.07 12.17 1.61
C SER A 103 0.11 12.07 3.13
N ASP A 104 -0.90 12.61 3.79
CA ASP A 104 -1.23 12.25 5.16
C ASP A 104 -1.44 10.73 5.27
N PRO A 105 -1.14 10.11 6.42
CA PRO A 105 -1.33 8.68 6.59
C PRO A 105 -2.82 8.32 6.53
N TYR A 106 -3.12 7.19 5.87
CA TYR A 106 -4.49 6.69 5.81
C TYR A 106 -4.71 5.43 6.66
N TYR A 107 -3.65 4.74 7.09
CA TYR A 107 -3.70 3.73 8.16
C TYR A 107 -2.33 3.50 8.81
N ASP A 108 -2.31 2.75 9.92
CA ASP A 108 -1.09 2.30 10.59
C ASP A 108 -1.28 0.90 11.16
N VAL A 109 -0.34 0.01 10.86
CA VAL A 109 -0.30 -1.33 11.44
C VAL A 109 1.10 -1.66 11.94
N PRO A 110 1.22 -2.22 13.15
CA PRO A 110 2.51 -2.62 13.70
C PRO A 110 3.09 -3.82 12.96
N SER A 111 4.36 -4.06 13.20
CA SER A 111 5.06 -5.27 12.77
C SER A 111 4.98 -6.36 13.84
N ARG A 112 5.17 -7.62 13.42
CA ARG A 112 5.14 -8.77 14.33
C ARG A 112 6.09 -9.86 13.85
N TRP A 113 6.66 -10.58 14.82
CA TRP A 113 7.41 -11.79 14.60
C TRP A 113 6.47 -13.00 14.54
N VAL A 114 6.80 -13.95 13.67
CA VAL A 114 6.08 -15.23 13.51
C VAL A 114 7.09 -16.35 13.43
N ALA A 115 6.89 -17.42 14.19
CA ALA A 115 7.74 -18.61 14.20
C ALA A 115 6.90 -19.87 14.38
N LYS A 116 7.54 -21.03 14.26
CA LYS A 116 6.92 -22.31 14.61
C LYS A 116 6.53 -22.30 16.09
N ALA A 117 5.35 -22.78 16.41
CA ALA A 117 4.83 -22.81 17.77
C ALA A 117 5.80 -23.49 18.76
N GLY A 118 6.07 -22.83 19.88
CA GLY A 118 7.00 -23.29 20.91
C GLY A 118 8.48 -23.15 20.56
N ALA A 119 8.85 -22.60 19.40
CA ALA A 119 10.26 -22.45 19.00
C ALA A 119 10.98 -21.35 19.79
N PHE A 120 10.26 -20.34 20.22
CA PHE A 120 10.78 -19.22 21.01
C PHE A 120 9.94 -18.99 22.27
N LYS A 121 10.60 -18.61 23.37
CA LYS A 121 9.96 -18.24 24.62
C LYS A 121 10.20 -16.75 24.89
N GLY A 122 9.11 -15.97 25.07
CA GLY A 122 9.20 -14.54 25.34
C GLY A 122 9.43 -13.68 24.09
N GLU A 123 10.23 -12.63 24.23
CA GLU A 123 10.48 -11.64 23.19
C GLU A 123 11.55 -12.11 22.20
N ALA A 124 11.38 -11.70 20.92
CA ALA A 124 12.37 -11.92 19.88
C ALA A 124 13.49 -10.87 19.96
N THR A 125 14.31 -10.95 21.03
CA THR A 125 15.44 -10.03 21.24
C THR A 125 16.64 -10.41 20.35
N PRO A 126 17.59 -9.49 20.10
CA PRO A 126 18.82 -9.82 19.38
C PRO A 126 19.56 -11.03 19.96
N GLU A 127 19.60 -11.17 21.28
CA GLU A 127 20.24 -12.29 21.97
C GLU A 127 19.49 -13.61 21.73
N ALA A 128 18.13 -13.57 21.77
CA ALA A 128 17.31 -14.76 21.51
C ALA A 128 17.39 -15.22 20.05
N LEU A 129 17.69 -14.31 19.11
CA LEU A 129 17.81 -14.59 17.69
C LEU A 129 19.25 -14.73 17.19
N LYS A 130 20.25 -14.73 18.09
CA LYS A 130 21.66 -14.95 17.71
C LYS A 130 21.83 -16.28 16.99
N GLY A 131 22.46 -16.26 15.80
CA GLY A 131 22.65 -17.43 14.94
C GLY A 131 21.36 -17.98 14.30
N LYS A 132 20.21 -17.31 14.47
CA LYS A 132 18.95 -17.67 13.82
C LYS A 132 18.81 -16.98 12.48
N LYS A 133 18.07 -17.60 11.57
CA LYS A 133 17.79 -17.06 10.25
C LYS A 133 16.44 -16.33 10.25
N ILE A 134 16.49 -15.02 10.07
CA ILE A 134 15.34 -14.11 10.02
C ILE A 134 14.92 -13.93 8.56
N ILE A 135 13.64 -14.12 8.28
CA ILE A 135 13.06 -13.88 6.95
C ILE A 135 12.31 -12.54 6.98
N VAL A 136 12.60 -11.66 6.02
CA VAL A 136 12.01 -10.32 5.96
C VAL A 136 11.93 -9.80 4.53
N LEU A 137 10.91 -8.98 4.25
CA LEU A 137 10.73 -8.31 2.94
C LEU A 137 11.88 -7.33 2.70
N ARG A 138 12.59 -7.46 1.56
CA ARG A 138 13.65 -6.53 1.16
C ARG A 138 13.13 -5.10 0.94
N ASN A 139 14.01 -4.10 1.01
CA ASN A 139 13.71 -2.68 0.84
C ASN A 139 12.54 -2.17 1.72
N SER A 140 12.28 -2.86 2.82
CA SER A 140 11.28 -2.49 3.81
C SER A 140 11.92 -1.87 5.05
N PRO A 141 11.18 -1.06 5.83
CA PRO A 141 11.64 -0.57 7.13
C PRO A 141 11.99 -1.72 8.09
N ARG A 142 11.33 -2.88 7.94
CA ARG A 142 11.59 -4.09 8.73
C ARG A 142 12.95 -4.70 8.42
N ALA A 143 13.33 -4.75 7.13
CA ALA A 143 14.66 -5.24 6.74
C ALA A 143 15.77 -4.36 7.34
N ARG A 144 15.59 -3.04 7.32
CA ARG A 144 16.53 -2.10 7.95
C ARG A 144 16.58 -2.30 9.47
N TYR A 145 15.45 -2.39 10.14
CA TYR A 145 15.38 -2.68 11.57
C TYR A 145 16.13 -3.96 11.95
N VAL A 146 15.96 -5.04 11.17
CA VAL A 146 16.68 -6.29 11.37
C VAL A 146 18.20 -6.11 11.15
N ALA A 147 18.61 -5.46 10.06
CA ALA A 147 20.02 -5.23 9.75
C ALA A 147 20.73 -4.37 10.80
N GLU A 148 20.06 -3.41 11.40
CA GLU A 148 20.62 -2.52 12.42
C GLU A 148 20.75 -3.20 13.79
N ARG A 149 19.77 -4.04 14.19
CA ARG A 149 19.64 -4.56 15.55
C ARG A 149 20.04 -6.03 15.71
N TYR A 150 19.90 -6.86 14.66
CA TYR A 150 20.10 -8.31 14.71
C TYR A 150 21.37 -8.76 13.95
N LYS A 151 22.49 -8.11 14.28
CA LYS A 151 23.79 -8.28 13.56
C LYS A 151 24.36 -9.70 13.62
N ASP A 152 24.02 -10.45 14.67
CA ASP A 152 24.46 -11.83 14.89
C ASP A 152 23.49 -12.87 14.31
N SER A 153 22.47 -12.44 13.57
CA SER A 153 21.49 -13.31 12.90
C SER A 153 21.78 -13.39 11.41
N GLU A 154 21.41 -14.50 10.78
CA GLU A 154 21.36 -14.59 9.32
C GLU A 154 20.07 -13.92 8.81
N VAL A 155 20.12 -13.30 7.63
CA VAL A 155 18.95 -12.63 7.05
C VAL A 155 18.64 -13.18 5.67
N LEU A 156 17.42 -13.71 5.49
CA LEU A 156 16.86 -14.08 4.20
C LEU A 156 15.93 -12.97 3.72
N LEU A 157 16.33 -12.28 2.65
CA LEU A 157 15.53 -11.23 2.03
C LEU A 157 14.63 -11.81 0.93
N VAL A 158 13.33 -11.57 1.03
CA VAL A 158 12.33 -11.99 0.05
C VAL A 158 11.75 -10.81 -0.72
N ASN A 159 11.11 -11.07 -1.87
CA ASN A 159 10.57 -10.03 -2.75
C ASN A 159 9.11 -9.66 -2.41
N LYS A 160 8.37 -10.56 -1.76
CA LYS A 160 6.96 -10.40 -1.39
C LYS A 160 6.77 -10.67 0.09
N GLU A 161 5.86 -9.94 0.72
CA GLU A 161 5.57 -10.17 2.15
C GLU A 161 5.02 -11.59 2.41
N THR A 162 4.23 -12.11 1.49
CA THR A 162 3.70 -13.48 1.58
C THR A 162 4.80 -14.54 1.55
N ASP A 163 5.91 -14.27 0.85
CA ASP A 163 7.04 -15.19 0.77
C ASP A 163 7.76 -15.33 2.12
N VAL A 164 7.69 -14.32 3.02
CA VAL A 164 8.20 -14.43 4.40
C VAL A 164 7.62 -15.66 5.07
N TYR A 165 6.33 -15.86 4.94
CA TYR A 165 5.61 -16.96 5.61
C TYR A 165 5.71 -18.28 4.83
N LEU A 166 5.80 -18.24 3.50
CA LEU A 166 6.03 -19.45 2.70
C LEU A 166 7.44 -20.03 2.95
N GLU A 167 8.45 -19.17 3.02
CA GLU A 167 9.82 -19.58 3.35
C GLU A 167 9.92 -20.13 4.79
N LEU A 168 9.19 -19.48 5.72
CA LEU A 168 9.09 -19.93 7.11
C LEU A 168 8.42 -21.32 7.21
N ALA A 169 7.29 -21.50 6.54
CA ALA A 169 6.56 -22.79 6.50
C ALA A 169 7.39 -23.91 5.87
N ALA A 170 8.23 -23.57 4.89
CA ALA A 170 9.14 -24.50 4.23
C ALA A 170 10.41 -24.79 5.05
N GLY A 171 10.57 -24.21 6.25
CA GLY A 171 11.73 -24.41 7.11
C GLY A 171 13.02 -23.77 6.59
N ARG A 172 12.94 -22.78 5.70
CA ARG A 172 14.12 -22.09 5.15
C ARG A 172 14.58 -20.90 6.00
N GLY A 173 13.95 -20.67 7.16
CA GLY A 173 14.35 -19.76 8.21
C GLY A 173 13.66 -20.12 9.52
N ASP A 174 14.14 -19.54 10.62
CA ASP A 174 13.67 -19.81 11.97
C ASP A 174 12.51 -18.93 12.39
N ILE A 175 12.45 -17.68 11.87
CA ILE A 175 11.49 -16.66 12.26
C ILE A 175 11.26 -15.67 11.12
N GLY A 176 10.01 -15.27 10.92
CA GLY A 176 9.59 -14.24 9.96
C GLY A 176 9.27 -12.92 10.67
N PHE A 177 9.63 -11.78 10.05
CA PHE A 177 9.28 -10.46 10.55
C PHE A 177 8.48 -9.69 9.50
N GLY A 178 7.20 -9.44 9.80
CA GLY A 178 6.25 -8.87 8.84
C GLY A 178 5.19 -7.96 9.46
N SER A 179 4.23 -7.55 8.63
CA SER A 179 3.03 -6.84 9.08
C SER A 179 2.17 -7.73 9.97
N SER A 180 1.70 -7.19 11.10
CA SER A 180 0.82 -7.95 12.01
C SER A 180 -0.50 -8.36 11.34
N VAL A 181 -1.02 -7.54 10.43
CA VAL A 181 -2.24 -7.82 9.69
C VAL A 181 -1.99 -8.88 8.61
N VAL A 182 -0.96 -8.70 7.77
CA VAL A 182 -0.65 -9.67 6.71
C VAL A 182 -0.32 -11.03 7.31
N SER A 183 0.50 -11.09 8.38
CA SER A 183 0.80 -12.35 9.06
C SER A 183 -0.45 -13.07 9.57
N SER A 184 -1.38 -12.31 10.17
CA SER A 184 -2.65 -12.85 10.67
C SER A 184 -3.54 -13.35 9.54
N GLU A 185 -3.89 -12.46 8.60
CA GLU A 185 -4.94 -12.70 7.61
C GLU A 185 -4.50 -13.63 6.47
N SER A 186 -3.22 -13.56 6.06
CA SER A 186 -2.71 -14.35 4.93
C SER A 186 -2.02 -15.65 5.34
N PHE A 187 -1.66 -15.81 6.60
CA PHE A 187 -0.91 -16.97 7.05
C PHE A 187 -1.50 -17.64 8.30
N LEU A 188 -1.48 -16.99 9.48
CA LEU A 188 -1.83 -17.64 10.75
C LEU A 188 -3.29 -18.13 10.80
N LYS A 189 -4.21 -17.44 10.16
CA LYS A 189 -5.62 -17.85 10.03
C LYS A 189 -5.87 -18.86 8.88
N ARG A 190 -4.83 -19.30 8.17
CA ARG A 190 -4.91 -20.23 7.04
C ARG A 190 -4.32 -21.58 7.41
N ASP A 191 -4.62 -22.61 6.61
CA ASP A 191 -4.10 -23.96 6.84
C ASP A 191 -2.57 -24.00 6.87
N ALA A 192 -1.91 -23.19 6.04
CA ALA A 192 -0.45 -23.09 6.00
C ALA A 192 0.17 -22.54 7.30
N GLY A 193 -0.60 -21.80 8.09
CA GLY A 193 -0.17 -21.24 9.40
C GLY A 193 -0.40 -22.17 10.59
N LYS A 194 -0.99 -23.35 10.39
CA LYS A 194 -1.16 -24.33 11.46
C LYS A 194 0.19 -24.76 12.01
N GLY A 195 0.35 -24.66 13.34
CA GLY A 195 1.63 -24.93 14.02
C GLY A 195 2.61 -23.77 14.02
N PHE A 196 2.16 -22.56 13.65
CA PHE A 196 2.90 -21.31 13.79
C PHE A 196 2.18 -20.36 14.74
N GLU A 197 2.94 -19.48 15.38
CA GLU A 197 2.42 -18.49 16.33
C GLU A 197 3.19 -17.17 16.24
N THR A 198 2.63 -16.14 16.83
CA THR A 198 3.33 -14.87 17.00
C THR A 198 4.31 -14.94 18.18
N VAL A 199 5.47 -14.31 18.03
CA VAL A 199 6.51 -14.25 19.06
C VAL A 199 6.59 -12.82 19.61
N GLY A 200 6.51 -12.68 20.93
CA GLY A 200 6.60 -11.41 21.62
C GLY A 200 5.49 -10.42 21.28
N ASN A 201 5.73 -9.15 21.58
CA ASN A 201 4.80 -8.05 21.36
C ASN A 201 4.85 -7.52 19.92
N THR A 202 3.83 -6.73 19.53
CA THR A 202 3.88 -5.96 18.29
C THR A 202 4.94 -4.86 18.38
N ILE A 203 5.59 -4.57 17.25
CA ILE A 203 6.65 -3.57 17.16
C ILE A 203 6.19 -2.45 16.22
N ARG A 204 6.15 -1.22 16.74
CA ARG A 204 6.09 -0.02 15.91
C ARG A 204 7.52 0.42 15.62
N LEU A 205 7.88 0.47 14.34
CA LEU A 205 9.24 0.77 13.93
C LEU A 205 9.55 2.26 14.14
N GLU A 206 10.62 2.55 14.88
CA GLU A 206 11.14 3.91 15.03
C GLU A 206 11.62 4.45 13.68
N GLY A 207 11.37 5.72 13.40
CA GLY A 207 11.74 6.36 12.13
C GLY A 207 10.74 6.16 10.99
N GLY A 208 9.66 5.40 11.22
CA GLY A 208 8.42 5.57 10.47
C GLY A 208 7.67 6.78 11.05
N THR A 209 7.45 7.81 10.26
CA THR A 209 6.82 9.06 10.71
C THR A 209 5.30 8.92 10.87
N GLY A 210 4.83 7.73 11.27
CA GLY A 210 3.44 7.51 11.58
C GLY A 210 2.60 7.03 10.39
N GLY A 211 2.64 5.74 10.09
CA GLY A 211 1.63 5.11 9.24
C GLY A 211 2.01 4.93 7.77
N VAL A 212 1.02 4.59 6.98
CA VAL A 212 1.09 4.31 5.55
C VAL A 212 0.47 5.47 4.78
N GLY A 213 1.18 5.97 3.77
CA GLY A 213 0.74 7.09 2.94
C GLY A 213 0.76 6.76 1.44
N ILE A 214 0.02 7.57 0.68
CA ILE A 214 0.05 7.55 -0.78
C ILE A 214 1.28 8.33 -1.23
N ALA A 215 2.16 7.71 -2.02
CA ALA A 215 3.38 8.38 -2.48
C ALA A 215 3.19 9.05 -3.84
N VAL A 216 3.78 10.23 -3.99
CA VAL A 216 3.84 11.01 -5.24
C VAL A 216 5.27 11.47 -5.49
N ARG A 217 5.60 11.91 -6.70
CA ARG A 217 6.90 12.54 -6.97
C ARG A 217 7.04 13.83 -6.18
N LYS A 218 8.26 14.19 -5.82
CA LYS A 218 8.54 15.44 -5.06
C LYS A 218 8.10 16.72 -5.79
N SER A 219 8.03 16.68 -7.12
CA SER A 219 7.53 17.76 -7.95
C SER A 219 6.01 17.93 -7.93
N ASP A 220 5.27 16.92 -7.47
CA ASP A 220 3.83 16.82 -7.67
C ASP A 220 3.05 17.29 -6.42
N THR A 221 3.46 18.45 -5.87
CA THR A 221 2.89 19.03 -4.64
C THR A 221 1.38 19.26 -4.75
N GLU A 222 0.90 19.76 -5.90
CA GLU A 222 -0.55 19.97 -6.12
C GLU A 222 -1.32 18.65 -6.07
N LEU A 223 -0.77 17.57 -6.64
CA LEU A 223 -1.38 16.24 -6.57
C LEU A 223 -1.45 15.74 -5.13
N LYS A 224 -0.37 15.91 -4.35
CA LYS A 224 -0.34 15.56 -2.93
C LYS A 224 -1.47 16.24 -2.15
N GLU A 225 -1.66 17.54 -2.34
CA GLU A 225 -2.73 18.29 -1.67
C GLU A 225 -4.13 17.80 -2.08
N LYS A 226 -4.34 17.49 -3.37
CA LYS A 226 -5.60 16.90 -3.85
C LYS A 226 -5.86 15.53 -3.22
N ILE A 227 -4.84 14.70 -3.09
CA ILE A 227 -4.94 13.39 -2.41
C ILE A 227 -5.29 13.57 -0.93
N ASN A 228 -4.65 14.51 -0.22
CA ASN A 228 -4.95 14.81 1.18
C ASN A 228 -6.40 15.28 1.37
N ALA A 229 -6.85 16.18 0.50
CA ALA A 229 -8.26 16.64 0.51
C ALA A 229 -9.23 15.47 0.26
N ALA A 230 -8.93 14.58 -0.68
CA ALA A 230 -9.74 13.40 -0.96
C ALA A 230 -9.74 12.40 0.21
N LEU A 231 -8.58 12.12 0.83
CA LEU A 231 -8.50 11.26 2.02
C LEU A 231 -9.33 11.83 3.18
N LYS A 232 -9.24 13.14 3.42
CA LYS A 232 -10.07 13.84 4.42
C LYS A 232 -11.56 13.71 4.12
N ALA A 233 -11.96 13.89 2.86
CA ALA A 233 -13.36 13.80 2.44
C ALA A 233 -13.93 12.38 2.60
N ILE A 234 -13.21 11.32 2.16
CA ILE A 234 -13.68 9.94 2.30
C ILE A 234 -13.72 9.48 3.78
N LYS A 235 -12.88 10.05 4.65
CA LYS A 235 -12.99 9.84 6.10
C LYS A 235 -14.23 10.52 6.66
N ALA A 236 -14.47 11.78 6.32
CA ALA A 236 -15.57 12.58 6.82
C ALA A 236 -16.95 12.08 6.38
N ASN A 237 -17.09 11.60 5.13
CA ASN A 237 -18.37 11.10 4.58
C ASN A 237 -18.65 9.62 4.90
N GLY A 238 -17.76 8.93 5.66
CA GLY A 238 -17.92 7.55 6.08
C GLY A 238 -17.49 6.48 5.07
N THR A 239 -17.08 6.87 3.86
CA THR A 239 -16.59 5.94 2.83
C THR A 239 -15.39 5.13 3.36
N TYR A 240 -14.42 5.79 3.98
CA TYR A 240 -13.26 5.12 4.57
C TYR A 240 -13.67 4.03 5.57
N LYS A 241 -14.58 4.34 6.49
CA LYS A 241 -15.09 3.39 7.49
C LYS A 241 -15.79 2.19 6.84
N THR A 242 -16.58 2.43 5.80
CA THR A 242 -17.24 1.36 5.03
C THR A 242 -16.20 0.43 4.39
N LEU A 243 -15.18 1.00 3.75
CA LEU A 243 -14.09 0.23 3.15
C LEU A 243 -13.28 -0.52 4.20
N GLN A 244 -12.94 0.12 5.32
CA GLN A 244 -12.24 -0.55 6.43
C GLN A 244 -13.01 -1.78 6.93
N ASN A 245 -14.30 -1.63 7.21
CA ASN A 245 -15.14 -2.71 7.75
C ASN A 245 -15.36 -3.88 6.77
N LYS A 246 -15.10 -3.67 5.47
CA LYS A 246 -15.11 -4.74 4.47
C LYS A 246 -13.95 -5.73 4.64
N TYR A 247 -12.82 -5.25 5.16
CA TYR A 247 -11.57 -6.04 5.25
C TYR A 247 -11.15 -6.35 6.69
N PHE A 248 -11.56 -5.53 7.67
CA PHE A 248 -11.08 -5.60 9.04
C PHE A 248 -12.22 -5.47 10.03
N ASP A 249 -12.17 -6.28 11.08
CA ASP A 249 -13.07 -6.23 12.25
C ASP A 249 -12.52 -5.31 13.37
N PHE A 250 -11.44 -4.60 13.10
CA PHE A 250 -10.77 -3.67 14.02
C PHE A 250 -10.38 -2.37 13.29
N ASN A 251 -10.11 -1.32 14.08
CA ASN A 251 -9.70 -0.03 13.53
C ASN A 251 -8.21 -0.04 13.10
N ILE A 252 -7.94 0.29 11.84
CA ILE A 252 -6.58 0.45 11.29
C ILE A 252 -6.21 1.90 11.00
N SER A 253 -7.14 2.86 11.19
CA SER A 253 -6.90 4.27 10.82
C SER A 253 -5.77 4.93 11.62
N GLY A 254 -5.36 4.35 12.74
CA GLY A 254 -4.41 4.96 13.68
C GLY A 254 -5.02 6.08 14.53
N GLU A 255 -6.31 6.39 14.33
CA GLU A 255 -7.07 7.34 15.14
C GLU A 255 -7.69 6.57 16.32
N SER A 256 -7.38 7.02 17.54
CA SER A 256 -7.93 6.49 18.81
C SER A 256 -9.34 7.00 19.07
#